data_e6517052202604efba1962159c94834a
#
_entry.id   e6517052202604efba1962159c94834a
#
_cell.length_a   1.000
_cell.length_b   1.000
_cell.length_c   1.000
_cell.angle_alpha   90.00
_cell.angle_beta   90.00
_cell.angle_gamma   90.00
#
_symmetry.space_group_name_H-M   'P 1'
#
loop_
_entity.id
_entity.type
_entity.pdbx_description
1 polymer ?
#
loop_
_entity_poly.entity_id
_entity_poly.type
_entity_poly.pdbx_seq_one_letter_code
_entity_poly.pdbx_strand_id
1 'polypeptide(L)'
;MGKLRNIVTPLHESTKRDYLARMIDDKVHCMGIAKKYGEDYWDGDRRYGYGGYKYMPGKWKLVAEKLIKIYGLSSKSKILDMGCGKGYLLYEMKLLIPDLNVVGIDSSNYGLKNAKKEIKPFIYKHKIEDKLFYEDKEFDLVISLGTFHNLRLPELKIALLEMERVGKQAYLMLESYRNEKELFNLQCWALTAESFFDKKEWEWIYNHFDYSGDYEFIYFTS
;
A
#
# COMPACT_ATOMS: atom_id res chain seq x y z
N MET A 1 17.25 -8.96 3.93
CA MET A 1 16.00 -9.10 3.15
C MET A 1 15.21 -10.28 3.70
N GLY A 2 13.91 -10.08 3.94
CA GLY A 2 12.99 -11.06 4.50
C GLY A 2 12.47 -12.06 3.45
N LYS A 3 11.29 -12.60 3.68
CA LYS A 3 10.68 -13.65 2.86
C LYS A 3 9.74 -13.05 1.81
N LEU A 4 9.76 -13.61 0.60
CA LEU A 4 8.72 -13.37 -0.40
C LEU A 4 7.41 -14.01 0.08
N ARG A 5 6.33 -13.22 0.15
CA ARG A 5 5.02 -13.64 0.65
C ARG A 5 3.99 -13.72 -0.48
N ASN A 6 2.83 -14.32 -0.15
CA ASN A 6 1.64 -14.35 -0.98
C ASN A 6 0.40 -14.07 -0.10
N ILE A 7 0.21 -12.80 0.26
CA ILE A 7 -0.84 -12.35 1.17
C ILE A 7 -1.93 -11.62 0.38
N VAL A 8 -1.55 -10.64 -0.43
CA VAL A 8 -2.44 -9.74 -1.19
C VAL A 8 -2.71 -10.23 -2.60
N THR A 9 -1.80 -10.97 -3.23
CA THR A 9 -1.91 -11.46 -4.62
C THR A 9 -3.27 -12.09 -4.93
N PRO A 10 -3.86 -12.97 -4.10
CA PRO A 10 -5.19 -13.54 -4.40
C PRO A 10 -6.30 -12.49 -4.51
N LEU A 11 -6.23 -11.42 -3.71
CA LEU A 11 -7.17 -10.31 -3.80
C LEU A 11 -6.95 -9.49 -5.07
N HIS A 12 -5.69 -9.26 -5.45
CA HIS A 12 -5.31 -8.53 -6.66
C HIS A 12 -5.79 -9.27 -7.93
N GLU A 13 -5.59 -10.57 -8.02
CA GLU A 13 -5.95 -11.41 -9.17
C GLU A 13 -7.47 -11.56 -9.35
N SER A 14 -8.26 -11.32 -8.32
CA SER A 14 -9.73 -11.33 -8.42
C SER A 14 -10.30 -10.16 -9.23
N THR A 15 -9.49 -9.16 -9.60
CA THR A 15 -9.93 -7.95 -10.27
C THR A 15 -9.59 -8.00 -11.77
N LYS A 16 -10.62 -7.90 -12.63
CA LYS A 16 -10.44 -7.73 -14.09
C LYS A 16 -10.09 -6.28 -14.43
N ARG A 17 -9.17 -6.09 -15.39
CA ARG A 17 -8.68 -4.78 -15.82
C ARG A 17 -8.66 -4.68 -17.33
N ASP A 18 -9.10 -3.54 -17.86
CA ASP A 18 -8.89 -3.16 -19.24
C ASP A 18 -7.71 -2.17 -19.30
N TYR A 19 -6.53 -2.72 -19.60
CA TYR A 19 -5.29 -1.95 -19.60
C TYR A 19 -5.24 -0.94 -20.75
N LEU A 20 -5.62 -1.37 -21.96
CA LEU A 20 -5.52 -0.52 -23.13
C LEU A 20 -6.52 0.64 -23.08
N ALA A 21 -7.77 0.38 -22.68
CA ALA A 21 -8.76 1.43 -22.49
C ALA A 21 -8.25 2.52 -21.52
N ARG A 22 -7.59 2.13 -20.44
CA ARG A 22 -6.99 3.09 -19.50
C ARG A 22 -5.80 3.86 -20.10
N MET A 23 -5.02 3.26 -21.00
CA MET A 23 -3.88 3.93 -21.62
C MET A 23 -4.34 5.00 -22.64
N ILE A 24 -5.37 4.73 -23.42
CA ILE A 24 -5.84 5.63 -24.49
C ILE A 24 -6.79 6.72 -23.98
N ASP A 25 -7.23 6.69 -22.73
CA ASP A 25 -8.18 7.63 -22.13
C ASP A 25 -7.45 8.84 -21.51
N ASP A 26 -6.86 9.68 -22.37
CA ASP A 26 -6.11 10.88 -21.94
C ASP A 26 -5.24 10.64 -20.68
N LYS A 27 -4.39 9.65 -20.79
CA LYS A 27 -3.58 9.11 -19.68
C LYS A 27 -2.84 10.20 -18.89
N VAL A 28 -2.23 11.17 -19.59
CA VAL A 28 -1.42 12.23 -18.98
C VAL A 28 -2.29 13.13 -18.10
N HIS A 29 -3.46 13.52 -18.59
CA HIS A 29 -4.43 14.29 -17.79
C HIS A 29 -4.90 13.50 -16.57
N CYS A 30 -5.27 12.22 -16.76
CA CYS A 30 -5.71 11.35 -15.68
C CYS A 30 -4.63 11.18 -14.58
N MET A 31 -3.35 11.04 -14.97
CA MET A 31 -2.23 11.00 -14.04
C MET A 31 -2.11 12.29 -13.22
N GLY A 32 -2.25 13.47 -13.87
CA GLY A 32 -2.19 14.76 -13.19
C GLY A 32 -3.28 14.96 -12.14
N ILE A 33 -4.47 14.38 -12.36
CA ILE A 33 -5.57 14.37 -11.39
C ILE A 33 -5.31 13.34 -10.29
N ALA A 34 -4.96 12.11 -10.66
CA ALA A 34 -4.73 11.01 -9.73
C ALA A 34 -3.67 11.33 -8.67
N LYS A 35 -2.55 11.95 -9.09
CA LYS A 35 -1.42 12.33 -8.20
C LYS A 35 -1.77 13.38 -7.14
N LYS A 36 -2.95 14.00 -7.22
CA LYS A 36 -3.44 14.89 -6.15
C LYS A 36 -4.06 14.13 -4.98
N TYR A 37 -4.35 12.83 -5.15
CA TYR A 37 -5.01 11.96 -4.16
C TYR A 37 -6.27 12.58 -3.54
N GLY A 38 -6.98 13.39 -4.34
CA GLY A 38 -8.22 14.07 -3.97
C GLY A 38 -9.47 13.22 -4.18
N GLU A 39 -10.64 13.87 -4.20
CA GLU A 39 -11.93 13.22 -4.43
C GLU A 39 -11.97 12.43 -5.73
N ASP A 40 -11.49 13.03 -6.83
CA ASP A 40 -11.49 12.39 -8.16
C ASP A 40 -10.74 11.06 -8.15
N TYR A 41 -9.61 10.97 -7.43
CA TYR A 41 -8.83 9.72 -7.31
C TYR A 41 -9.59 8.64 -6.53
N TRP A 42 -10.23 9.00 -5.42
CA TRP A 42 -10.89 8.02 -4.54
C TRP A 42 -12.30 7.66 -4.99
N ASP A 43 -13.15 8.66 -5.16
CA ASP A 43 -14.59 8.48 -5.30
C ASP A 43 -15.17 9.09 -6.60
N GLY A 44 -14.34 9.75 -7.42
CA GLY A 44 -14.70 10.31 -8.71
C GLY A 44 -14.77 9.25 -9.81
N ASP A 45 -14.67 9.69 -11.07
CA ASP A 45 -14.71 8.79 -12.22
C ASP A 45 -13.57 7.76 -12.18
N ARG A 46 -13.86 6.52 -12.63
CA ARG A 46 -12.91 5.41 -12.68
C ARG A 46 -11.64 5.72 -13.48
N ARG A 47 -11.72 6.62 -14.44
CA ARG A 47 -10.57 7.08 -15.24
C ARG A 47 -9.48 7.75 -14.41
N TYR A 48 -9.84 8.38 -13.29
CA TYR A 48 -8.89 9.09 -12.40
C TYR A 48 -8.35 8.26 -11.24
N GLY A 49 -8.90 7.07 -11.00
CA GLY A 49 -8.43 6.26 -9.87
C GLY A 49 -9.32 5.06 -9.58
N TYR A 50 -9.87 5.02 -8.37
CA TYR A 50 -10.64 3.88 -7.89
C TYR A 50 -12.08 3.81 -8.42
N GLY A 51 -12.68 4.92 -8.82
CA GLY A 51 -14.08 4.94 -9.27
C GLY A 51 -15.08 4.63 -8.15
N GLY A 52 -14.82 5.16 -6.95
CA GLY A 52 -15.60 4.89 -5.74
C GLY A 52 -14.95 3.85 -4.83
N TYR A 53 -14.00 4.29 -4.01
CA TYR A 53 -13.34 3.43 -3.03
C TYR A 53 -14.16 3.34 -1.75
N LYS A 54 -15.15 2.43 -1.75
CA LYS A 54 -16.06 2.20 -0.63
C LYS A 54 -15.65 0.95 0.16
N TYR A 55 -15.94 0.96 1.46
CA TYR A 55 -15.78 -0.23 2.28
C TYR A 55 -16.71 -1.35 1.80
N MET A 56 -16.13 -2.49 1.54
CA MET A 56 -16.82 -3.73 1.19
C MET A 56 -16.55 -4.74 2.31
N PRO A 57 -17.58 -5.13 3.11
CA PRO A 57 -17.39 -6.08 4.21
C PRO A 57 -16.68 -7.35 3.76
N GLY A 58 -15.64 -7.74 4.50
CA GLY A 58 -14.88 -8.95 4.24
C GLY A 58 -13.87 -8.89 3.09
N LYS A 59 -13.84 -7.84 2.28
CA LYS A 59 -12.90 -7.72 1.15
C LYS A 59 -11.44 -7.82 1.60
N TRP A 60 -11.09 -7.18 2.70
CA TRP A 60 -9.75 -7.20 3.27
C TRP A 60 -9.55 -8.27 4.36
N LYS A 61 -10.61 -9.01 4.71
CA LYS A 61 -10.60 -9.99 5.81
C LYS A 61 -9.51 -11.04 5.65
N LEU A 62 -9.40 -11.66 4.46
CA LEU A 62 -8.38 -12.70 4.22
C LEU A 62 -6.95 -12.16 4.35
N VAL A 63 -6.71 -10.93 3.90
CA VAL A 63 -5.41 -10.25 4.06
C VAL A 63 -5.13 -10.01 5.54
N ALA A 64 -6.10 -9.48 6.28
CA ALA A 64 -6.00 -9.25 7.72
C ALA A 64 -5.71 -10.54 8.50
N GLU A 65 -6.45 -11.62 8.23
CA GLU A 65 -6.25 -12.95 8.84
C GLU A 65 -4.84 -13.50 8.59
N LYS A 66 -4.35 -13.39 7.34
CA LYS A 66 -2.99 -13.83 6.99
C LYS A 66 -1.92 -13.01 7.72
N LEU A 67 -2.05 -11.68 7.76
CA LEU A 67 -1.11 -10.81 8.48
C LEU A 67 -1.10 -11.14 9.98
N ILE A 68 -2.27 -11.25 10.60
CA ILE A 68 -2.40 -11.62 12.02
C ILE A 68 -1.69 -12.95 12.30
N LYS A 69 -1.96 -13.97 11.49
CA LYS A 69 -1.40 -15.31 11.67
C LYS A 69 0.12 -15.35 11.43
N ILE A 70 0.60 -14.74 10.36
CA ILE A 70 2.03 -14.80 9.96
C ILE A 70 2.91 -14.08 10.96
N TYR A 71 2.45 -12.93 11.47
CA TYR A 71 3.22 -12.08 12.37
C TYR A 71 2.87 -12.28 13.84
N GLY A 72 1.97 -13.23 14.17
CA GLY A 72 1.59 -13.57 15.53
C GLY A 72 0.94 -12.41 16.30
N LEU A 73 0.12 -11.61 15.60
CA LEU A 73 -0.48 -10.41 16.19
C LEU A 73 -1.56 -10.75 17.22
N SER A 74 -1.64 -9.96 18.26
CA SER A 74 -2.58 -10.12 19.38
C SER A 74 -3.12 -8.75 19.84
N SER A 75 -4.00 -8.73 20.81
CA SER A 75 -4.49 -7.50 21.44
C SER A 75 -3.41 -6.60 22.06
N LYS A 76 -2.21 -7.14 22.28
CA LYS A 76 -1.06 -6.38 22.82
C LYS A 76 -0.17 -5.80 21.72
N SER A 77 -0.39 -6.20 20.46
CA SER A 77 0.44 -5.77 19.33
C SER A 77 0.10 -4.35 18.89
N LYS A 78 1.11 -3.62 18.42
CA LYS A 78 1.00 -2.29 17.81
C LYS A 78 1.41 -2.33 16.36
N ILE A 79 0.54 -1.82 15.46
CA ILE A 79 0.73 -1.89 14.00
C ILE A 79 0.71 -0.50 13.40
N LEU A 80 1.59 -0.26 12.42
CA LEU A 80 1.57 0.91 11.56
C LEU A 80 1.28 0.50 10.10
N ASP A 81 0.33 1.18 9.46
CA ASP A 81 0.06 1.08 8.01
C ASP A 81 0.51 2.38 7.32
N MET A 82 1.58 2.28 6.52
CA MET A 82 2.16 3.40 5.78
C MET A 82 1.53 3.50 4.39
N GLY A 83 0.65 4.50 4.21
CA GLY A 83 -0.22 4.65 3.04
C GLY A 83 -1.55 3.92 3.22
N CYS A 84 -2.17 4.09 4.39
CA CYS A 84 -3.38 3.37 4.78
C CYS A 84 -4.65 3.75 4.01
N GLY A 85 -4.65 4.82 3.23
CA GLY A 85 -5.80 5.32 2.51
C GLY A 85 -6.99 5.60 3.43
N LYS A 86 -8.13 4.96 3.16
CA LYS A 86 -9.34 5.05 4.01
C LYS A 86 -9.32 4.06 5.21
N GLY A 87 -8.19 3.41 5.49
CA GLY A 87 -7.97 2.55 6.66
C GLY A 87 -8.77 1.24 6.66
N TYR A 88 -9.23 0.73 5.52
CA TYR A 88 -10.13 -0.44 5.48
C TYR A 88 -9.47 -1.75 5.93
N LEU A 89 -8.18 -1.93 5.66
CA LEU A 89 -7.43 -3.09 6.17
C LEU A 89 -7.30 -3.02 7.70
N LEU A 90 -6.93 -1.86 8.24
CA LEU A 90 -6.84 -1.66 9.69
C LEU A 90 -8.19 -1.87 10.38
N TYR A 91 -9.28 -1.45 9.72
CA TYR A 91 -10.63 -1.70 10.23
C TYR A 91 -10.94 -3.20 10.30
N GLU A 92 -10.66 -3.98 9.25
CA GLU A 92 -10.84 -5.45 9.28
C GLU A 92 -9.96 -6.12 10.34
N MET A 93 -8.74 -5.63 10.56
CA MET A 93 -7.88 -6.14 11.63
C MET A 93 -8.48 -5.89 13.01
N LYS A 94 -9.08 -4.72 13.24
CA LYS A 94 -9.80 -4.42 14.50
C LYS A 94 -11.09 -5.20 14.65
N LEU A 95 -11.78 -5.58 13.57
CA LEU A 95 -12.93 -6.51 13.67
C LEU A 95 -12.50 -7.91 14.13
N LEU A 96 -11.30 -8.35 13.77
CA LEU A 96 -10.74 -9.64 14.18
C LEU A 96 -10.12 -9.59 15.58
N ILE A 97 -9.48 -8.50 15.94
CA ILE A 97 -8.87 -8.27 17.24
C ILE A 97 -9.27 -6.85 17.72
N PRO A 98 -10.39 -6.69 18.45
CA PRO A 98 -10.93 -5.36 18.82
C PRO A 98 -9.93 -4.45 19.54
N ASP A 99 -9.09 -5.02 20.42
CA ASP A 99 -8.12 -4.29 21.24
C ASP A 99 -6.75 -4.11 20.55
N LEU A 100 -6.61 -4.53 19.28
CA LEU A 100 -5.39 -4.32 18.52
C LEU A 100 -5.08 -2.82 18.40
N ASN A 101 -3.86 -2.43 18.77
CA ASN A 101 -3.44 -1.05 18.63
C ASN A 101 -3.00 -0.79 17.17
N VAL A 102 -3.80 -0.03 16.44
CA VAL A 102 -3.54 0.28 15.03
C VAL A 102 -3.26 1.77 14.85
N VAL A 103 -2.32 2.06 13.98
CA VAL A 103 -2.03 3.41 13.49
C VAL A 103 -1.97 3.36 11.97
N GLY A 104 -2.58 4.31 11.30
CA GLY A 104 -2.43 4.49 9.85
C GLY A 104 -1.95 5.90 9.51
N ILE A 105 -1.10 6.01 8.51
CA ILE A 105 -0.69 7.30 7.95
C ILE A 105 -0.94 7.34 6.45
N ASP A 106 -1.40 8.49 5.96
CA ASP A 106 -1.60 8.72 4.53
C ASP A 106 -1.44 10.21 4.19
N SER A 107 -1.01 10.52 2.99
CA SER A 107 -0.87 11.90 2.52
C SER A 107 -2.20 12.51 2.08
N SER A 108 -3.22 11.69 1.76
CA SER A 108 -4.51 12.10 1.25
C SER A 108 -5.45 12.63 2.34
N ASN A 109 -5.66 13.94 2.38
CA ASN A 109 -6.70 14.52 3.24
C ASN A 109 -8.09 13.96 2.93
N TYR A 110 -8.41 13.75 1.64
CA TYR A 110 -9.73 13.24 1.24
C TYR A 110 -9.92 11.80 1.72
N GLY A 111 -8.92 10.93 1.50
CA GLY A 111 -8.96 9.54 1.96
C GLY A 111 -9.22 9.43 3.46
N LEU A 112 -8.45 10.14 4.27
CA LEU A 112 -8.58 10.16 5.73
C LEU A 112 -9.92 10.73 6.18
N LYS A 113 -10.38 11.84 5.60
CA LYS A 113 -11.66 12.46 5.92
C LYS A 113 -12.85 11.53 5.61
N ASN A 114 -12.75 10.72 4.56
CA ASN A 114 -13.79 9.82 4.09
C ASN A 114 -13.60 8.34 4.52
N ALA A 115 -12.72 8.10 5.50
CA ALA A 115 -12.57 6.81 6.15
C ALA A 115 -13.81 6.44 6.98
N LYS A 116 -13.94 5.17 7.37
CA LYS A 116 -15.00 4.75 8.31
C LYS A 116 -14.87 5.45 9.66
N LYS A 117 -16.02 5.79 10.25
CA LYS A 117 -16.08 6.51 11.53
C LYS A 117 -15.27 5.81 12.63
N GLU A 118 -15.31 4.48 12.65
CA GLU A 118 -14.66 3.64 13.66
C GLU A 118 -13.14 3.63 13.55
N ILE A 119 -12.59 3.89 12.34
CA ILE A 119 -11.13 3.87 12.12
C ILE A 119 -10.50 5.27 12.11
N LYS A 120 -11.30 6.32 11.88
CA LYS A 120 -10.81 7.71 11.85
C LYS A 120 -9.93 8.12 13.03
N PRO A 121 -10.23 7.74 14.28
CA PRO A 121 -9.39 8.12 15.43
C PRO A 121 -7.97 7.58 15.40
N PHE A 122 -7.68 6.60 14.54
CA PHE A 122 -6.42 5.87 14.48
C PHE A 122 -5.60 6.17 13.22
N ILE A 123 -6.09 7.05 12.34
CA ILE A 123 -5.41 7.38 11.08
C ILE A 123 -5.11 8.87 10.99
N TYR A 124 -3.90 9.20 10.52
CA TYR A 124 -3.37 10.55 10.56
C TYR A 124 -2.77 10.97 9.22
N LYS A 125 -2.76 12.28 8.96
CA LYS A 125 -2.08 12.84 7.80
C LYS A 125 -0.56 12.86 8.05
N HIS A 126 0.17 12.11 7.26
CA HIS A 126 1.63 12.15 7.21
C HIS A 126 2.10 11.62 5.86
N LYS A 127 3.22 12.13 5.37
CA LYS A 127 3.89 11.59 4.19
C LYS A 127 4.83 10.47 4.62
N ILE A 128 4.83 9.36 3.88
CA ILE A 128 5.66 8.21 4.22
C ILE A 128 7.14 8.42 3.93
N GLU A 129 7.47 9.41 3.09
CA GLU A 129 8.83 9.85 2.77
C GLU A 129 9.40 10.89 3.77
N ASP A 130 8.61 11.33 4.73
CA ASP A 130 9.06 12.22 5.81
C ASP A 130 9.44 11.40 7.04
N LYS A 131 10.35 11.95 7.88
CA LYS A 131 10.70 11.31 9.15
C LYS A 131 9.46 11.12 10.04
N LEU A 132 9.27 9.91 10.53
CA LEU A 132 8.15 9.57 11.40
C LEU A 132 8.42 9.97 12.86
N PHE A 133 7.38 10.44 13.56
CA PHE A 133 7.45 10.87 14.98
C PHE A 133 7.29 9.69 15.95
N TYR A 134 7.82 8.52 15.59
CA TYR A 134 7.76 7.31 16.41
C TYR A 134 9.18 6.89 16.83
N GLU A 135 9.27 6.22 17.97
CA GLU A 135 10.52 5.68 18.47
C GLU A 135 11.00 4.47 17.64
N ASP A 136 12.27 4.13 17.76
CA ASP A 136 12.85 2.96 17.13
C ASP A 136 12.16 1.69 17.64
N LYS A 137 11.76 0.81 16.70
CA LYS A 137 11.10 -0.47 17.01
C LYS A 137 9.81 -0.33 17.85
N GLU A 138 9.13 0.80 17.72
CA GLU A 138 7.87 1.06 18.45
C GLU A 138 6.72 0.15 18.01
N PHE A 139 6.69 -0.26 16.74
CA PHE A 139 5.64 -1.10 16.19
C PHE A 139 6.08 -2.57 16.09
N ASP A 140 5.19 -3.50 16.47
CA ASP A 140 5.43 -4.93 16.30
C ASP A 140 5.44 -5.32 14.82
N LEU A 141 4.61 -4.64 14.02
CA LEU A 141 4.56 -4.78 12.56
C LEU A 141 4.31 -3.43 11.89
N VAL A 142 5.12 -3.12 10.88
CA VAL A 142 4.86 -2.03 9.93
C VAL A 142 4.49 -2.63 8.59
N ILE A 143 3.39 -2.18 8.02
CA ILE A 143 2.93 -2.64 6.69
C ILE A 143 2.82 -1.48 5.71
N SER A 144 2.97 -1.77 4.43
CA SER A 144 2.57 -0.86 3.35
C SER A 144 2.12 -1.66 2.14
N LEU A 145 0.95 -1.35 1.61
CA LEU A 145 0.35 -2.08 0.51
C LEU A 145 0.07 -1.15 -0.68
N GLY A 146 0.84 -1.32 -1.76
CA GLY A 146 0.61 -0.58 -3.00
C GLY A 146 0.87 0.92 -2.90
N THR A 147 1.85 1.34 -2.10
CA THR A 147 2.12 2.77 -1.86
C THR A 147 3.54 3.18 -2.27
N PHE A 148 4.57 2.43 -1.90
CA PHE A 148 5.97 2.84 -2.06
C PHE A 148 6.43 2.97 -3.52
N HIS A 149 5.81 2.27 -4.47
CA HIS A 149 6.08 2.46 -5.90
C HIS A 149 5.63 3.83 -6.44
N ASN A 150 4.87 4.61 -5.66
CA ASN A 150 4.53 6.00 -5.99
C ASN A 150 5.62 7.00 -5.59
N LEU A 151 6.72 6.55 -5.00
CA LEU A 151 7.85 7.37 -4.59
C LEU A 151 8.98 7.30 -5.63
N ARG A 152 9.71 8.40 -5.78
CA ARG A 152 10.99 8.40 -6.48
C ARG A 152 12.09 7.82 -5.60
N LEU A 153 13.20 7.40 -6.19
CA LEU A 153 14.27 6.70 -5.46
C LEU A 153 14.77 7.40 -4.18
N PRO A 154 15.00 8.74 -4.13
CA PRO A 154 15.42 9.38 -2.90
C PRO A 154 14.37 9.30 -1.78
N GLU A 155 13.10 9.48 -2.13
CA GLU A 155 11.95 9.40 -1.22
C GLU A 155 11.71 7.95 -0.77
N LEU A 156 11.81 7.00 -1.71
CA LEU A 156 11.71 5.56 -1.45
C LEU A 156 12.76 5.09 -0.44
N LYS A 157 14.00 5.58 -0.55
CA LYS A 157 15.06 5.28 0.42
C LYS A 157 14.67 5.72 1.82
N ILE A 158 14.17 6.96 1.98
CA ILE A 158 13.75 7.49 3.29
C ILE A 158 12.63 6.64 3.86
N ALA A 159 11.60 6.34 3.06
CA ALA A 159 10.45 5.55 3.49
C ALA A 159 10.85 4.13 3.93
N LEU A 160 11.76 3.46 3.22
CA LEU A 160 12.28 2.13 3.60
C LEU A 160 13.06 2.18 4.91
N LEU A 161 13.94 3.18 5.08
CA LEU A 161 14.72 3.37 6.32
C LEU A 161 13.81 3.66 7.51
N GLU A 162 12.79 4.50 7.35
CA GLU A 162 11.82 4.78 8.43
C GLU A 162 10.96 3.56 8.77
N MET A 163 10.53 2.79 7.75
CA MET A 163 9.81 1.53 7.95
C MET A 163 10.62 0.53 8.80
N GLU A 164 11.92 0.37 8.47
CA GLU A 164 12.85 -0.45 9.26
C GLU A 164 13.10 0.12 10.65
N ARG A 165 13.26 1.43 10.77
CA ARG A 165 13.56 2.07 12.05
C ARG A 165 12.43 1.86 13.05
N VAL A 166 11.19 2.14 12.68
CA VAL A 166 10.05 2.11 13.61
C VAL A 166 9.44 0.73 13.80
N GLY A 167 9.68 -0.24 12.88
CA GLY A 167 9.13 -1.59 12.93
C GLY A 167 10.07 -2.62 13.53
N LYS A 168 9.58 -3.51 14.38
CA LYS A 168 10.28 -4.76 14.76
C LYS A 168 10.24 -5.76 13.62
N GLN A 169 9.13 -5.80 12.89
CA GLN A 169 8.91 -6.56 11.67
C GLN A 169 8.28 -5.62 10.62
N ALA A 170 8.54 -5.90 9.34
CA ALA A 170 8.01 -5.10 8.23
C ALA A 170 7.46 -6.01 7.12
N TYR A 171 6.41 -5.54 6.45
CA TYR A 171 5.85 -6.18 5.27
C TYR A 171 5.48 -5.14 4.22
N LEU A 172 6.04 -5.29 3.02
CA LEU A 172 5.87 -4.36 1.91
C LEU A 172 5.32 -5.09 0.69
N MET A 173 4.15 -4.68 0.19
CA MET A 173 3.60 -5.17 -1.09
C MET A 173 3.70 -4.07 -2.14
N LEU A 174 4.29 -4.41 -3.29
CA LEU A 174 4.52 -3.51 -4.41
C LEU A 174 4.03 -4.07 -5.75
N GLU A 175 3.84 -3.17 -6.68
CA GLU A 175 3.63 -3.49 -8.09
C GLU A 175 4.97 -3.79 -8.75
N SER A 176 5.01 -4.83 -9.59
CA SER A 176 6.22 -5.25 -10.31
C SER A 176 5.84 -5.97 -11.61
N TYR A 177 6.83 -6.38 -12.39
CA TYR A 177 6.66 -7.12 -13.63
C TYR A 177 7.76 -8.20 -13.79
N ARG A 178 7.50 -9.18 -14.65
CA ARG A 178 8.40 -10.30 -14.94
C ARG A 178 8.82 -10.37 -16.40
N ASN A 179 8.10 -9.62 -17.26
CA ASN A 179 8.31 -9.58 -18.70
C ASN A 179 7.71 -8.30 -19.30
N GLU A 180 8.01 -8.03 -20.56
CA GLU A 180 7.59 -6.82 -21.27
C GLU A 180 6.07 -6.63 -21.33
N LYS A 181 5.29 -7.72 -21.44
CA LYS A 181 3.83 -7.63 -21.44
C LYS A 181 3.29 -7.14 -20.11
N GLU A 182 3.81 -7.66 -19.01
CA GLU A 182 3.41 -7.23 -17.67
C GLU A 182 3.87 -5.79 -17.37
N LEU A 183 5.05 -5.39 -17.84
CA LEU A 183 5.51 -4.00 -17.76
C LEU A 183 4.56 -3.08 -18.53
N PHE A 184 4.21 -3.42 -19.76
CA PHE A 184 3.25 -2.65 -20.56
C PHE A 184 1.89 -2.53 -19.85
N ASN A 185 1.36 -3.65 -19.34
CA ASN A 185 0.10 -3.65 -18.60
C ASN A 185 0.15 -2.77 -17.34
N LEU A 186 1.25 -2.86 -16.58
CA LEU A 186 1.48 -2.03 -15.40
C LEU A 186 1.55 -0.54 -15.78
N GLN A 187 2.30 -0.19 -16.82
CA GLN A 187 2.38 1.18 -17.32
C GLN A 187 1.03 1.70 -17.83
N CYS A 188 0.24 0.85 -18.49
CA CYS A 188 -1.13 1.21 -18.87
C CYS A 188 -2.03 1.46 -17.68
N TRP A 189 -1.89 0.67 -16.61
CA TRP A 189 -2.77 0.73 -15.45
C TRP A 189 -2.42 1.82 -14.48
N ALA A 190 -1.14 1.94 -14.11
CA ALA A 190 -0.68 2.85 -13.08
C ALA A 190 -0.92 4.32 -13.45
N LEU A 191 -1.51 5.08 -12.52
CA LEU A 191 -1.73 6.53 -12.65
C LEU A 191 -0.79 7.34 -11.76
N THR A 192 -0.29 6.73 -10.70
CA THR A 192 0.47 7.43 -9.64
C THR A 192 1.90 6.93 -9.47
N ALA A 193 2.23 5.77 -10.06
CA ALA A 193 3.55 5.17 -9.93
C ALA A 193 4.66 6.05 -10.50
N GLU A 194 5.74 6.18 -9.74
CA GLU A 194 7.00 6.84 -10.11
C GLU A 194 8.14 5.82 -10.31
N SER A 195 7.96 4.59 -9.77
CA SER A 195 8.96 3.52 -9.81
C SER A 195 8.38 2.28 -10.48
N PHE A 196 9.02 1.84 -11.57
CA PHE A 196 8.66 0.66 -12.35
C PHE A 196 9.89 -0.26 -12.36
N PHE A 197 10.01 -1.15 -11.39
CA PHE A 197 11.14 -2.04 -11.24
C PHE A 197 10.70 -3.50 -11.31
N ASP A 198 11.53 -4.36 -11.90
CA ASP A 198 11.34 -5.80 -11.84
C ASP A 198 11.72 -6.35 -10.46
N LYS A 199 11.51 -7.65 -10.27
CA LYS A 199 11.82 -8.30 -8.99
C LYS A 199 13.29 -8.13 -8.59
N LYS A 200 14.23 -8.24 -9.54
CA LYS A 200 15.68 -8.18 -9.25
C LYS A 200 16.10 -6.77 -8.87
N GLU A 201 15.53 -5.78 -9.54
CA GLU A 201 15.76 -4.36 -9.24
C GLU A 201 15.21 -4.01 -7.86
N TRP A 202 14.00 -4.46 -7.51
CA TRP A 202 13.45 -4.29 -6.16
C TRP A 202 14.30 -4.97 -5.08
N GLU A 203 14.73 -6.21 -5.31
CA GLU A 203 15.62 -6.94 -4.37
C GLU A 203 16.97 -6.25 -4.21
N TRP A 204 17.51 -5.66 -5.30
CA TRP A 204 18.73 -4.85 -5.25
C TRP A 204 18.49 -3.57 -4.40
N ILE A 205 17.38 -2.87 -4.62
CA ILE A 205 16.98 -1.68 -3.85
C ILE A 205 16.86 -2.02 -2.36
N TYR A 206 16.19 -3.12 -2.01
CA TYR A 206 16.04 -3.56 -0.61
C TYR A 206 17.39 -3.80 0.06
N ASN A 207 18.30 -4.49 -0.62
CA ASN A 207 19.64 -4.72 -0.09
C ASN A 207 20.47 -3.43 0.03
N HIS A 208 20.28 -2.49 -0.89
CA HIS A 208 21.03 -1.22 -0.92
C HIS A 208 20.53 -0.19 0.09
N PHE A 209 19.26 -0.30 0.49
CA PHE A 209 18.63 0.60 1.47
C PHE A 209 18.35 -0.12 2.80
N ASP A 210 19.03 -1.22 3.07
CA ASP A 210 18.98 -1.98 4.32
C ASP A 210 17.56 -2.42 4.75
N TYR A 211 16.66 -2.67 3.76
CA TYR A 211 15.34 -3.22 4.04
C TYR A 211 15.44 -4.73 4.31
N SER A 212 15.07 -5.13 5.52
CA SER A 212 15.15 -6.53 5.98
C SER A 212 13.79 -7.22 6.09
N GLY A 213 12.70 -6.48 5.94
CA GLY A 213 11.32 -6.96 6.06
C GLY A 213 10.90 -7.94 4.96
N ASP A 214 9.74 -8.56 5.19
CA ASP A 214 9.07 -9.41 4.21
C ASP A 214 8.49 -8.57 3.06
N TYR A 215 8.36 -9.16 1.90
CA TYR A 215 7.87 -8.45 0.72
C TYR A 215 6.98 -9.32 -0.16
N GLU A 216 6.17 -8.66 -1.00
CA GLU A 216 5.30 -9.30 -2.00
C GLU A 216 5.23 -8.44 -3.25
N PHE A 217 5.15 -9.08 -4.42
CA PHE A 217 4.93 -8.41 -5.68
C PHE A 217 3.60 -8.84 -6.28
N ILE A 218 2.81 -7.86 -6.73
CA ILE A 218 1.64 -8.10 -7.56
C ILE A 218 1.96 -7.80 -9.01
N TYR A 219 1.41 -8.61 -9.93
CA TYR A 219 1.69 -8.56 -11.36
C TYR A 219 0.41 -8.31 -12.17
N PHE A 220 0.54 -7.60 -13.26
CA PHE A 220 -0.57 -7.24 -14.15
C PHE A 220 -0.60 -8.15 -15.38
N THR A 221 -1.20 -9.31 -15.25
CA THR A 221 -1.03 -10.42 -16.19
C THR A 221 -2.01 -10.43 -17.37
N SER A 222 -3.25 -9.95 -17.23
CA SER A 222 -4.27 -9.98 -18.32
C SER A 222 -5.44 -9.07 -17.97
#